data_a9202625e612432b3f401c79512a8eb5
#
_entry.id   a9202625e612432b3f401c79512a8eb5
#
_cell.length_a   1.000
_cell.length_b   1.000
_cell.length_c   1.000
_cell.angle_alpha   90.00
_cell.angle_beta   90.00
_cell.angle_gamma   90.00
#
_symmetry.space_group_name_H-M   'P 1'
#
loop_
_entity.id
_entity.type
_entity.pdbx_description
1 polymer ?
#
loop_
_entity_poly.entity_id
_entity_poly.type
_entity_poly.pdbx_seq_one_letter_code
_entity_poly.pdbx_strand_id
1 'polypeptide(L)'
;MENGNGSTREKRKRSIDTLDSKLITLLQADGRLTNIDIAKKLNIAESTVRVRLKRLMDDGFIQIVAVSDPYKLGFNMTGDLFIQAEMSKMEGVIQELKKIRELWFIVTTSGRMNINAEFIVKTREDLNDLIYNKIRKIDGIISVEMSLILNYHKRKYNYGTSAD
;
A
#
# COMPACT_ATOMS: atom_id res chain seq x y z
N MET A 1 -19.32 27.74 35.84
CA MET A 1 -19.71 28.17 34.49
C MET A 1 -18.44 28.46 33.70
N GLU A 2 -18.03 27.54 32.88
CA GLU A 2 -17.08 27.85 31.80
C GLU A 2 -17.20 26.75 30.74
N ASN A 3 -17.83 27.13 29.65
CA ASN A 3 -18.08 26.26 28.48
C ASN A 3 -16.80 26.16 27.65
N GLY A 4 -16.07 25.07 27.75
CA GLY A 4 -15.01 24.69 26.84
C GLY A 4 -15.58 24.10 25.56
N ASN A 5 -15.88 24.94 24.56
CA ASN A 5 -16.31 24.53 23.23
C ASN A 5 -15.11 24.03 22.42
N GLY A 6 -14.78 22.77 22.58
CA GLY A 6 -13.77 22.08 21.76
C GLY A 6 -14.32 21.79 20.37
N SER A 7 -14.25 22.76 19.48
CA SER A 7 -14.56 22.62 18.06
C SER A 7 -13.62 21.58 17.43
N THR A 8 -14.07 20.33 17.36
CA THR A 8 -13.47 19.30 16.54
C THR A 8 -13.68 19.72 15.07
N ARG A 9 -12.67 20.36 14.46
CA ARG A 9 -12.66 20.59 13.02
C ARG A 9 -12.73 19.24 12.35
N GLU A 10 -13.92 18.84 11.91
CA GLU A 10 -14.08 17.75 10.94
C GLU A 10 -13.14 18.04 9.77
N LYS A 11 -12.11 17.19 9.59
CA LYS A 11 -11.28 17.21 8.39
C LYS A 11 -12.24 16.95 7.23
N ARG A 12 -12.62 18.00 6.50
CA ARG A 12 -13.38 17.88 5.24
C ARG A 12 -12.72 16.76 4.44
N LYS A 13 -13.47 15.70 4.18
CA LYS A 13 -13.02 14.56 3.35
C LYS A 13 -12.65 15.14 1.99
N ARG A 14 -11.34 15.34 1.77
CA ARG A 14 -10.84 15.90 0.52
C ARG A 14 -11.13 14.87 -0.56
N SER A 15 -11.97 15.21 -1.52
CA SER A 15 -12.29 14.40 -2.68
C SER A 15 -11.43 14.80 -3.86
N ILE A 16 -11.21 13.90 -4.80
CA ILE A 16 -10.63 14.19 -6.10
C ILE A 16 -11.73 14.74 -7.02
N ASP A 17 -11.36 15.66 -7.92
CA ASP A 17 -12.23 16.13 -8.99
C ASP A 17 -11.87 15.44 -10.33
N THR A 18 -12.63 15.75 -11.39
CA THR A 18 -12.42 15.19 -12.75
C THR A 18 -11.01 15.48 -13.29
N LEU A 19 -10.41 16.63 -12.96
CA LEU A 19 -9.07 16.94 -13.41
C LEU A 19 -8.02 16.13 -12.61
N ASP A 20 -8.23 15.94 -11.32
CA ASP A 20 -7.40 15.06 -10.49
C ASP A 20 -7.44 13.61 -11.00
N SER A 21 -8.64 13.11 -11.34
CA SER A 21 -8.81 11.78 -11.94
C SER A 21 -7.98 11.62 -13.22
N LYS A 22 -8.05 12.59 -14.14
CA LYS A 22 -7.25 12.58 -15.37
C LYS A 22 -5.73 12.60 -15.09
N LEU A 23 -5.28 13.38 -14.11
CA LEU A 23 -3.87 13.41 -13.68
C LEU A 23 -3.43 12.03 -13.17
N ILE A 24 -4.23 11.41 -12.29
CA ILE A 24 -3.96 10.09 -11.72
C ILE A 24 -3.90 9.03 -12.84
N THR A 25 -4.87 9.00 -13.74
CA THR A 25 -4.93 8.02 -14.84
C THR A 25 -3.71 8.13 -15.76
N LEU A 26 -3.26 9.35 -16.08
CA LEU A 26 -2.03 9.55 -16.87
C LEU A 26 -0.80 8.98 -16.15
N LEU A 27 -0.65 9.24 -14.86
CA LEU A 27 0.48 8.75 -14.07
C LEU A 27 0.42 7.24 -13.80
N GLN A 28 -0.77 6.66 -13.69
CA GLN A 28 -0.96 5.21 -13.61
C GLN A 28 -0.54 4.51 -14.92
N ALA A 29 -0.67 5.20 -16.06
CA ALA A 29 -0.23 4.70 -17.36
C ALA A 29 1.30 4.85 -17.55
N ASP A 30 1.84 6.01 -17.20
CA ASP A 30 3.29 6.29 -17.22
C ASP A 30 3.68 7.25 -16.09
N GLY A 31 4.22 6.71 -15.02
CA GLY A 31 4.69 7.47 -13.86
C GLY A 31 5.92 8.37 -14.10
N ARG A 32 6.50 8.34 -15.32
CA ARG A 32 7.65 9.18 -15.71
C ARG A 32 7.25 10.45 -16.43
N LEU A 33 5.95 10.65 -16.69
CA LEU A 33 5.48 11.88 -17.34
C LEU A 33 5.90 13.11 -16.55
N THR A 34 6.46 14.10 -17.26
CA THR A 34 6.80 15.39 -16.66
C THR A 34 5.54 16.25 -16.50
N ASN A 35 5.58 17.24 -15.60
CA ASN A 35 4.49 18.20 -15.45
C ASN A 35 4.17 18.91 -16.77
N ILE A 36 5.19 19.18 -17.61
CA ILE A 36 5.04 19.80 -18.92
C ILE A 36 4.27 18.88 -19.88
N ASP A 37 4.60 17.58 -19.91
CA ASP A 37 3.93 16.61 -20.75
C ASP A 37 2.47 16.43 -20.37
N ILE A 38 2.21 16.35 -19.07
CA ILE A 38 0.85 16.27 -18.51
C ILE A 38 0.05 17.54 -18.86
N ALA A 39 0.65 18.73 -18.68
CA ALA A 39 0.04 20.01 -19.01
C ALA A 39 -0.38 20.08 -20.49
N LYS A 40 0.51 19.65 -21.40
CA LYS A 40 0.22 19.58 -22.84
C LYS A 40 -0.93 18.61 -23.14
N LYS A 41 -0.90 17.39 -22.54
CA LYS A 41 -1.94 16.36 -22.78
C LYS A 41 -3.33 16.81 -22.29
N LEU A 42 -3.39 17.58 -21.21
CA LEU A 42 -4.64 18.04 -20.62
C LEU A 42 -5.04 19.47 -21.06
N ASN A 43 -4.20 20.14 -21.83
CA ASN A 43 -4.38 21.54 -22.25
C ASN A 43 -4.62 22.49 -21.07
N ILE A 44 -3.73 22.44 -20.08
CA ILE A 44 -3.75 23.27 -18.87
C ILE A 44 -2.36 23.86 -18.58
N ALA A 45 -2.26 24.83 -17.68
CA ALA A 45 -0.98 25.39 -17.28
C ALA A 45 -0.13 24.38 -16.46
N GLU A 46 1.19 24.34 -16.67
CA GLU A 46 2.12 23.49 -15.92
C GLU A 46 2.06 23.76 -14.41
N SER A 47 1.91 25.02 -14.03
CA SER A 47 1.75 25.42 -12.63
C SER A 47 0.53 24.76 -11.95
N THR A 48 -0.57 24.60 -12.70
CA THR A 48 -1.78 23.91 -12.23
C THR A 48 -1.49 22.42 -11.98
N VAL A 49 -0.78 21.77 -12.91
CA VAL A 49 -0.36 20.36 -12.76
C VAL A 49 0.48 20.20 -11.48
N ARG A 50 1.52 21.02 -11.33
CA ARG A 50 2.44 20.96 -10.19
C ARG A 50 1.71 21.11 -8.84
N VAL A 51 0.83 22.11 -8.72
CA VAL A 51 0.08 22.36 -7.49
C VAL A 51 -0.84 21.18 -7.16
N ARG A 52 -1.55 20.62 -8.16
CA ARG A 52 -2.46 19.50 -7.97
C ARG A 52 -1.72 18.21 -7.62
N LEU A 53 -0.64 17.87 -8.34
CA LEU A 53 0.15 16.68 -8.04
C LEU A 53 0.76 16.76 -6.64
N LYS A 54 1.30 17.93 -6.25
CA LYS A 54 1.78 18.12 -4.88
C LYS A 54 0.67 17.84 -3.87
N ARG A 55 -0.51 18.39 -4.04
CA ARG A 55 -1.66 18.14 -3.16
C ARG A 55 -2.03 16.66 -3.13
N LEU A 56 -2.15 15.98 -4.29
CA LEU A 56 -2.50 14.57 -4.37
C LEU A 56 -1.51 13.66 -3.64
N MET A 57 -0.22 14.00 -3.70
CA MET A 57 0.83 13.29 -2.95
C MET A 57 0.79 13.61 -1.45
N ASP A 58 0.68 14.90 -1.08
CA ASP A 58 0.64 15.34 0.32
C ASP A 58 -0.60 14.80 1.07
N ASP A 59 -1.73 14.69 0.37
CA ASP A 59 -2.99 14.15 0.91
C ASP A 59 -3.04 12.60 0.84
N GLY A 60 -2.02 11.94 0.28
CA GLY A 60 -1.92 10.48 0.21
C GLY A 60 -2.81 9.78 -0.83
N PHE A 61 -3.35 10.53 -1.81
CA PHE A 61 -4.12 9.94 -2.91
C PHE A 61 -3.25 9.13 -3.86
N ILE A 62 -1.99 9.54 -4.07
CA ILE A 62 -1.05 8.85 -4.95
C ILE A 62 0.35 8.78 -4.33
N GLN A 63 1.10 7.75 -4.75
CA GLN A 63 2.54 7.63 -4.58
C GLN A 63 3.16 7.28 -5.94
N ILE A 64 4.29 7.88 -6.25
CA ILE A 64 5.05 7.54 -7.47
C ILE A 64 6.22 6.67 -7.04
N VAL A 65 6.19 5.40 -7.43
CA VAL A 65 7.19 4.40 -7.05
C VAL A 65 7.66 3.62 -8.26
N ALA A 66 8.87 3.09 -8.21
CA ALA A 66 9.35 2.12 -9.18
C ALA A 66 8.81 0.73 -8.82
N VAL A 67 8.08 0.11 -9.73
CA VAL A 67 7.65 -1.29 -9.58
C VAL A 67 8.72 -2.18 -10.20
N SER A 68 9.29 -3.07 -9.40
CA SER A 68 10.33 -4.00 -9.84
C SER A 68 9.85 -5.45 -9.81
N ASP A 69 10.53 -6.30 -10.55
CA ASP A 69 10.36 -7.75 -10.50
C ASP A 69 11.31 -8.32 -9.43
N PRO A 70 10.79 -8.85 -8.32
CA PRO A 70 11.63 -9.35 -7.23
C PRO A 70 12.57 -10.47 -7.68
N TYR A 71 12.15 -11.35 -8.59
CA TYR A 71 13.00 -12.43 -9.09
C TYR A 71 14.21 -11.89 -9.85
N LYS A 72 14.03 -10.81 -10.65
CA LYS A 72 15.15 -10.13 -11.35
C LYS A 72 16.08 -9.39 -10.41
N LEU A 73 15.61 -9.04 -9.20
CA LEU A 73 16.42 -8.43 -8.14
C LEU A 73 17.11 -9.46 -7.24
N GLY A 74 17.00 -10.77 -7.56
CA GLY A 74 17.68 -11.85 -6.84
C GLY A 74 16.94 -12.37 -5.61
N PHE A 75 15.65 -12.04 -5.46
CA PHE A 75 14.79 -12.74 -4.52
C PHE A 75 14.23 -14.00 -5.19
N ASN A 76 14.30 -15.13 -4.51
CA ASN A 76 13.91 -16.40 -5.09
C ASN A 76 12.52 -16.87 -4.65
N MET A 77 12.00 -16.29 -3.58
CA MET A 77 10.70 -16.64 -3.04
C MET A 77 9.90 -15.40 -2.66
N THR A 78 8.68 -15.34 -3.19
CA THR A 78 7.65 -14.38 -2.82
C THR A 78 6.37 -15.13 -2.52
N GLY A 79 5.52 -14.58 -1.67
CA GLY A 79 4.28 -15.26 -1.33
C GLY A 79 3.39 -14.45 -0.41
N ASP A 80 2.26 -15.07 -0.08
CA ASP A 80 1.25 -14.53 0.80
C ASP A 80 1.25 -15.25 2.14
N LEU A 81 1.00 -14.51 3.19
CA LEU A 81 0.75 -14.98 4.53
C LEU A 81 -0.67 -14.61 4.92
N PHE A 82 -1.47 -15.60 5.24
CA PHE A 82 -2.79 -15.43 5.80
C PHE A 82 -2.70 -15.70 7.30
N ILE A 83 -2.90 -14.67 8.09
CA ILE A 83 -2.68 -14.71 9.53
C ILE A 83 -4.02 -14.55 10.24
N GLN A 84 -4.26 -15.41 11.22
CA GLN A 84 -5.33 -15.24 12.18
C GLN A 84 -4.75 -14.67 13.47
N ALA A 85 -5.23 -13.49 13.87
CA ALA A 85 -4.84 -12.84 15.11
C ALA A 85 -6.03 -12.64 16.05
N GLU A 86 -5.77 -12.63 17.36
CA GLU A 86 -6.76 -12.24 18.36
C GLU A 86 -7.18 -10.79 18.16
N MET A 87 -8.50 -10.52 18.08
CA MET A 87 -9.03 -9.18 17.87
C MET A 87 -8.59 -8.19 18.96
N SER A 88 -8.50 -8.66 20.20
CA SER A 88 -8.05 -7.85 21.36
C SER A 88 -6.60 -7.40 21.27
N LYS A 89 -5.76 -8.11 20.49
CA LYS A 89 -4.33 -7.83 20.32
C LYS A 89 -3.96 -7.32 18.93
N MET A 90 -4.96 -7.10 18.06
CA MET A 90 -4.78 -6.78 16.64
C MET A 90 -3.79 -5.63 16.41
N GLU A 91 -3.94 -4.51 17.12
CA GLU A 91 -3.06 -3.36 16.95
C GLU A 91 -1.61 -3.70 17.29
N GLY A 92 -1.37 -4.41 18.38
CA GLY A 92 -0.04 -4.87 18.78
C GLY A 92 0.60 -5.79 17.73
N VAL A 93 -0.19 -6.76 17.23
CA VAL A 93 0.26 -7.68 16.17
C VAL A 93 0.65 -6.89 14.90
N ILE A 94 -0.17 -5.94 14.46
CA ILE A 94 0.14 -5.11 13.28
C ILE A 94 1.43 -4.31 13.48
N GLN A 95 1.65 -3.73 14.67
CA GLN A 95 2.87 -2.96 14.93
C GLN A 95 4.12 -3.85 14.93
N GLU A 96 4.05 -5.09 15.41
CA GLU A 96 5.17 -6.03 15.33
C GLU A 96 5.42 -6.50 13.89
N LEU A 97 4.37 -6.83 13.13
CA LEU A 97 4.49 -7.21 11.72
C LEU A 97 5.14 -6.11 10.88
N LYS A 98 4.80 -4.83 11.11
CA LYS A 98 5.40 -3.68 10.41
C LYS A 98 6.92 -3.55 10.61
N LYS A 99 7.48 -4.10 11.66
CA LYS A 99 8.94 -4.08 11.92
C LYS A 99 9.69 -5.12 11.08
N ILE A 100 8.99 -6.09 10.51
CA ILE A 100 9.59 -7.19 9.75
C ILE A 100 9.86 -6.71 8.32
N ARG A 101 11.13 -6.57 7.97
CA ARG A 101 11.58 -6.02 6.67
C ARG A 101 11.14 -6.86 5.47
N GLU A 102 11.03 -8.16 5.64
CA GLU A 102 10.65 -9.12 4.60
C GLU A 102 9.16 -8.98 4.21
N LEU A 103 8.35 -8.34 5.05
CA LEU A 103 6.95 -8.03 4.76
C LEU A 103 6.86 -6.64 4.14
N TRP A 104 6.55 -6.59 2.86
CA TRP A 104 6.43 -5.32 2.13
C TRP A 104 4.98 -4.82 2.00
N PHE A 105 4.02 -5.69 2.24
CA PHE A 105 2.59 -5.38 2.19
C PHE A 105 1.87 -6.05 3.36
N ILE A 106 1.02 -5.31 4.06
CA ILE A 106 0.22 -5.80 5.17
C ILE A 106 -1.13 -5.11 5.13
N VAL A 107 -2.20 -5.89 5.16
CA VAL A 107 -3.58 -5.39 5.25
C VAL A 107 -4.38 -6.21 6.26
N THR A 108 -5.38 -5.57 6.86
CA THR A 108 -6.42 -6.27 7.61
C THR A 108 -7.57 -6.64 6.69
N THR A 109 -8.12 -7.82 6.87
CA THR A 109 -9.20 -8.37 6.05
C THR A 109 -10.39 -8.77 6.92
N SER A 110 -11.58 -8.86 6.31
CA SER A 110 -12.73 -9.47 6.96
C SER A 110 -12.63 -10.99 6.87
N GLY A 111 -12.95 -11.70 7.93
CA GLY A 111 -12.94 -13.17 7.96
C GLY A 111 -12.03 -13.75 9.02
N ARG A 112 -11.89 -15.08 9.01
CA ARG A 112 -11.10 -15.81 10.02
C ARG A 112 -9.62 -15.47 9.94
N MET A 113 -9.06 -15.46 8.74
CA MET A 113 -7.72 -14.95 8.45
C MET A 113 -7.86 -13.44 8.30
N ASN A 114 -7.63 -12.72 9.39
CA ASN A 114 -7.96 -11.29 9.51
C ASN A 114 -6.79 -10.36 9.19
N ILE A 115 -5.63 -10.92 8.83
CA ILE A 115 -4.48 -10.19 8.30
C ILE A 115 -3.97 -10.94 7.07
N ASN A 116 -3.73 -10.21 5.97
CA ASN A 116 -2.96 -10.69 4.84
C ASN A 116 -1.67 -9.86 4.73
N ALA A 117 -0.55 -10.55 4.52
CA ALA A 117 0.74 -9.93 4.30
C ALA A 117 1.46 -10.60 3.13
N GLU A 118 2.19 -9.82 2.34
CA GLU A 118 3.05 -10.35 1.30
C GLU A 118 4.52 -10.28 1.73
N PHE A 119 5.27 -11.37 1.47
CA PHE A 119 6.68 -11.46 1.82
C PHE A 119 7.58 -11.64 0.59
N ILE A 120 8.83 -11.20 0.75
CA ILE A 120 9.90 -11.40 -0.21
C ILE A 120 11.15 -11.86 0.54
N VAL A 121 11.71 -13.03 0.17
CA VAL A 121 12.93 -13.59 0.76
C VAL A 121 13.85 -14.18 -0.29
N LYS A 122 15.14 -14.34 0.04
CA LYS A 122 16.16 -14.88 -0.88
C LYS A 122 16.26 -16.39 -0.80
N THR A 123 16.23 -16.96 0.39
CA THR A 123 16.52 -18.36 0.63
C THR A 123 15.39 -19.03 1.43
N ARG A 124 15.40 -20.35 1.42
CA ARG A 124 14.49 -21.17 2.24
C ARG A 124 14.74 -20.97 3.73
N GLU A 125 16.00 -20.76 4.09
CA GLU A 125 16.42 -20.47 5.47
C GLU A 125 15.81 -19.14 5.95
N ASP A 126 15.84 -18.09 5.11
CA ASP A 126 15.21 -16.81 5.41
C ASP A 126 13.69 -16.97 5.59
N LEU A 127 13.04 -17.82 4.76
CA LEU A 127 11.62 -18.11 4.88
C LEU A 127 11.30 -18.80 6.21
N ASN A 128 12.08 -19.80 6.58
CA ASN A 128 11.91 -20.50 7.84
C ASN A 128 12.10 -19.54 9.03
N ASP A 129 13.12 -18.68 8.98
CA ASP A 129 13.36 -17.67 10.02
C ASP A 129 12.18 -16.70 10.13
N LEU A 130 11.68 -16.21 8.99
CA LEU A 130 10.51 -15.34 8.94
C LEU A 130 9.29 -15.97 9.63
N ILE A 131 8.96 -17.21 9.29
CA ILE A 131 7.76 -17.88 9.80
C ILE A 131 7.92 -18.27 11.28
N TYR A 132 9.00 -18.99 11.62
CA TYR A 132 9.13 -19.64 12.92
C TYR A 132 9.77 -18.73 13.99
N ASN A 133 10.68 -17.85 13.60
CA ASN A 133 11.42 -17.03 14.54
C ASN A 133 10.90 -15.60 14.67
N LYS A 134 10.24 -15.07 13.65
CA LYS A 134 9.67 -13.71 13.67
C LYS A 134 8.16 -13.76 13.87
N ILE A 135 7.40 -14.28 12.89
CA ILE A 135 5.94 -14.16 12.90
C ILE A 135 5.28 -14.96 14.00
N ARG A 136 5.57 -16.26 14.11
CA ARG A 136 4.90 -17.14 15.09
C ARG A 136 5.22 -16.81 16.56
N LYS A 137 6.21 -15.96 16.82
CA LYS A 137 6.55 -15.50 18.18
C LYS A 137 5.80 -14.24 18.58
N ILE A 138 5.07 -13.61 17.67
CA ILE A 138 4.27 -12.42 18.00
C ILE A 138 3.08 -12.83 18.85
N ASP A 139 2.97 -12.26 20.04
CA ASP A 139 1.84 -12.50 20.92
C ASP A 139 0.53 -12.03 20.27
N GLY A 140 -0.49 -12.87 20.33
CA GLY A 140 -1.79 -12.64 19.68
C GLY A 140 -1.94 -13.28 18.30
N ILE A 141 -0.90 -13.90 17.72
CA ILE A 141 -1.05 -14.70 16.51
C ILE A 141 -1.54 -16.11 16.89
N ILE A 142 -2.67 -16.51 16.29
CA ILE A 142 -3.33 -17.81 16.51
C ILE A 142 -2.85 -18.82 15.48
N SER A 143 -2.85 -18.43 14.20
CA SER A 143 -2.44 -19.32 13.10
C SER A 143 -1.87 -18.52 11.93
N VAL A 144 -1.02 -19.20 11.14
CA VAL A 144 -0.42 -18.65 9.93
C VAL A 144 -0.50 -19.73 8.84
N GLU A 145 -1.13 -19.36 7.73
CA GLU A 145 -1.11 -20.12 6.48
C GLU A 145 -0.23 -19.36 5.48
N MET A 146 0.47 -20.10 4.61
CA MET A 146 1.40 -19.51 3.65
C MET A 146 1.14 -20.07 2.25
N SER A 147 1.23 -19.19 1.25
CA SER A 147 1.26 -19.58 -0.17
C SER A 147 2.48 -18.98 -0.86
N LEU A 148 3.18 -19.79 -1.65
CA LEU A 148 4.24 -19.29 -2.53
C LEU A 148 3.65 -18.84 -3.86
N ILE A 149 4.07 -17.68 -4.36
CA ILE A 149 3.71 -17.22 -5.70
C ILE A 149 4.58 -17.98 -6.71
N LEU A 150 3.93 -18.79 -7.55
CA LEU A 150 4.62 -19.54 -8.58
C LEU A 150 4.86 -18.70 -9.85
N ASN A 151 3.84 -17.92 -10.26
CA ASN A 151 3.90 -17.09 -11.47
C ASN A 151 3.01 -15.85 -11.34
N TYR A 152 3.48 -14.71 -11.82
CA TYR A 152 2.67 -13.51 -12.01
C TYR A 152 2.06 -13.51 -13.42
N HIS A 153 0.76 -13.70 -13.52
CA HIS A 153 0.03 -13.63 -14.80
C HIS A 153 -0.42 -12.22 -15.16
N LYS A 154 -0.71 -11.38 -14.16
CA LYS A 154 -1.09 -9.98 -14.34
C LYS A 154 -0.65 -9.15 -13.14
N ARG A 155 0.10 -8.08 -13.39
CA ARG A 155 0.51 -7.11 -12.37
C ARG A 155 0.44 -5.71 -12.99
N LYS A 156 -0.73 -5.09 -12.94
CA LYS A 156 -1.00 -3.76 -13.50
C LYS A 156 -1.65 -2.88 -12.45
N TYR A 157 -1.26 -1.61 -12.41
CA TYR A 157 -1.72 -0.62 -11.43
C TYR A 157 -2.54 0.51 -12.07
N ASN A 158 -2.98 0.33 -13.32
CA ASN A 158 -3.74 1.31 -14.10
C ASN A 158 -5.25 1.00 -14.06
N TYR A 159 -5.82 0.99 -12.86
CA TYR A 159 -7.24 0.69 -12.63
C TYR A 159 -8.14 1.95 -12.61
N GLY A 160 -7.59 3.13 -12.94
CA GLY A 160 -8.35 4.39 -12.98
C GLY A 160 -8.69 4.94 -11.61
N THR A 161 -9.77 5.69 -11.55
CA THR A 161 -10.34 6.22 -10.30
C THR A 161 -11.84 5.95 -10.26
N SER A 162 -12.47 6.07 -9.09
CA SER A 162 -13.93 5.95 -8.94
C SER A 162 -14.70 7.18 -9.47
N ALA A 163 -14.01 8.17 -10.03
CA ALA A 163 -14.58 9.37 -10.62
C ALA A 163 -14.58 9.33 -12.17
N ASP A 164 -14.19 8.19 -12.75
CA ASP A 164 -14.20 7.93 -14.20
C ASP A 164 -15.58 7.51 -14.69
#